data_1bd6fd351f126b0d1f04bc5f819d0019
#
_entry.id   1bd6fd351f126b0d1f04bc5f819d0019
#
_cell.length_a   1.000
_cell.length_b   1.000
_cell.length_c   1.000
_cell.angle_alpha   90.00
_cell.angle_beta   90.00
_cell.angle_gamma   90.00
#
_symmetry.space_group_name_H-M   'P 1'
#
loop_
_entity.id
_entity.type
_entity.pdbx_description
1 polymer ?
#
loop_
_entity_poly.entity_id
_entity_poly.type
_entity_poly.pdbx_seq_one_letter_code
_entity_poly.pdbx_strand_id
1 'polypeptide(L)'
;VKDIVLPMDRQQGDKLPVSVFQKHGVLDGTWENGTSAFSKRGVATTVPKWNPATCVQCNRCAMSCPHAAIRPMLLTEEEKAQIPAEFITAPAKGLGKDAPAYHFRMQVSPYDCLDCGVCLTACPADGALTMVPFEDMKAEQPLFDQVAMDEKYLKPDVISDKSVKSVQFAKPYFQFSAACAGCAETMYIKLLSQLFGDHMYAGNSAGCSSAISGGAPILPYCKDCRGHGPAWEHSL
;
A
#
# COMPACT_ATOMS: atom_id res chain seq x y z
N VAL A 1 -16.54 -2.85 9.03
CA VAL A 1 -16.13 -1.47 8.68
C VAL A 1 -17.24 -0.48 9.09
N LYS A 2 -18.45 -0.58 8.54
CA LYS A 2 -19.51 0.44 8.74
C LYS A 2 -19.91 0.61 10.22
N ASP A 3 -20.00 -0.46 10.98
CA ASP A 3 -20.57 -0.45 12.33
C ASP A 3 -19.56 -0.07 13.41
N ILE A 4 -18.25 -0.24 13.15
CA ILE A 4 -17.20 0.02 14.16
C ILE A 4 -16.13 0.95 13.60
N VAL A 5 -15.46 0.59 12.49
CA VAL A 5 -14.30 1.35 11.99
C VAL A 5 -14.67 2.79 11.65
N LEU A 6 -15.71 3.01 10.85
CA LEU A 6 -16.12 4.36 10.45
C LEU A 6 -16.59 5.24 11.65
N PRO A 7 -17.38 4.75 12.61
CA PRO A 7 -17.69 5.54 13.82
C PRO A 7 -16.43 5.88 14.63
N MET A 8 -15.47 4.95 14.78
CA MET A 8 -14.23 5.22 15.48
C MET A 8 -13.36 6.24 14.77
N ASP A 9 -13.22 6.14 13.45
CA ASP A 9 -12.49 7.11 12.62
C ASP A 9 -13.12 8.52 12.71
N ARG A 10 -14.44 8.60 12.92
CA ARG A 10 -15.16 9.86 13.17
C ARG A 10 -15.10 10.31 14.63
N GLN A 11 -14.28 9.67 15.46
CA GLN A 11 -14.17 9.95 16.91
C GLN A 11 -15.52 9.82 17.66
N GLN A 12 -16.33 8.85 17.24
CA GLN A 12 -17.64 8.55 17.86
C GLN A 12 -17.67 7.15 18.48
N GLY A 13 -16.51 6.55 18.73
CA GLY A 13 -16.38 5.20 19.27
C GLY A 13 -17.04 5.04 20.66
N ASP A 14 -17.03 6.09 21.47
CA ASP A 14 -17.70 6.14 22.79
C ASP A 14 -19.22 5.99 22.73
N LYS A 15 -19.84 6.21 21.56
CA LYS A 15 -21.26 6.01 21.32
C LYS A 15 -21.63 4.57 20.97
N LEU A 16 -20.63 3.72 20.72
CA LEU A 16 -20.85 2.34 20.32
C LEU A 16 -21.16 1.47 21.53
N PRO A 17 -22.33 0.80 21.59
CA PRO A 17 -22.62 -0.12 22.66
C PRO A 17 -21.79 -1.40 22.55
N VAL A 18 -21.48 -2.05 23.67
CA VAL A 18 -20.74 -3.32 23.73
C VAL A 18 -21.35 -4.39 22.83
N SER A 19 -22.68 -4.39 22.69
CA SER A 19 -23.39 -5.34 21.82
C SER A 19 -22.97 -5.28 20.34
N VAL A 20 -22.48 -4.13 19.86
CA VAL A 20 -21.95 -4.02 18.48
C VAL A 20 -20.64 -4.81 18.37
N PHE A 21 -19.73 -4.67 19.35
CA PHE A 21 -18.47 -5.42 19.38
C PHE A 21 -18.73 -6.93 19.53
N GLN A 22 -19.70 -7.31 20.35
CA GLN A 22 -20.13 -8.71 20.51
C GLN A 22 -20.67 -9.29 19.20
N LYS A 23 -21.54 -8.55 18.49
CA LYS A 23 -22.11 -8.95 17.19
C LYS A 23 -21.01 -9.25 16.16
N HIS A 24 -19.90 -8.52 16.20
CA HIS A 24 -18.80 -8.66 15.28
C HIS A 24 -17.66 -9.57 15.77
N GLY A 25 -17.81 -10.20 16.95
CA GLY A 25 -16.87 -11.19 17.47
C GLY A 25 -15.50 -10.63 17.87
N VAL A 26 -15.44 -9.35 18.27
CA VAL A 26 -14.18 -8.66 18.61
C VAL A 26 -14.00 -8.40 20.11
N LEU A 27 -14.75 -9.12 20.97
CA LEU A 27 -14.66 -8.96 22.44
C LEU A 27 -13.41 -9.60 23.04
N ASP A 28 -12.80 -10.52 22.35
CA ASP A 28 -11.60 -11.25 22.78
C ASP A 28 -10.28 -10.57 22.38
N GLY A 29 -10.38 -9.35 21.82
CA GLY A 29 -9.21 -8.59 21.34
C GLY A 29 -8.79 -8.92 19.92
N THR A 30 -9.46 -9.83 19.23
CA THR A 30 -9.20 -10.05 17.81
C THR A 30 -9.82 -8.96 16.94
N TRP A 31 -9.12 -8.57 15.87
CA TRP A 31 -9.57 -7.58 14.90
C TRP A 31 -9.33 -8.04 13.47
N GLU A 32 -10.21 -7.62 12.58
CA GLU A 32 -10.04 -7.85 11.14
C GLU A 32 -8.80 -7.10 10.63
N ASN A 33 -7.88 -7.82 9.99
CA ASN A 33 -6.68 -7.25 9.40
C ASN A 33 -7.00 -6.39 8.17
N GLY A 34 -6.14 -5.39 7.88
CA GLY A 34 -6.21 -4.58 6.67
C GLY A 34 -7.21 -3.42 6.72
N THR A 35 -7.76 -3.11 7.91
CA THR A 35 -8.73 -2.02 8.06
C THR A 35 -8.17 -0.65 7.74
N SER A 36 -6.85 -0.46 7.78
CA SER A 36 -6.17 0.77 7.35
C SER A 36 -6.50 1.20 5.92
N ALA A 37 -6.83 0.25 5.03
CA ALA A 37 -7.21 0.52 3.66
C ALA A 37 -8.50 1.37 3.54
N PHE A 38 -9.31 1.42 4.58
CA PHE A 38 -10.57 2.18 4.61
C PHE A 38 -10.45 3.57 5.24
N SER A 39 -9.33 3.89 5.88
CA SER A 39 -9.14 5.19 6.54
C SER A 39 -9.11 6.35 5.57
N LYS A 40 -8.42 6.21 4.44
CA LYS A 40 -8.36 7.23 3.36
C LYS A 40 -8.26 8.67 3.91
N ARG A 41 -7.22 8.91 4.72
CA ARG A 41 -7.11 10.14 5.53
C ARG A 41 -7.04 11.43 4.72
N GLY A 42 -6.42 11.39 3.52
CA GLY A 42 -6.36 12.54 2.62
C GLY A 42 -5.68 13.78 3.23
N VAL A 43 -4.61 13.57 4.01
CA VAL A 43 -3.92 14.66 4.75
C VAL A 43 -2.83 15.33 3.94
N ALA A 44 -2.45 14.77 2.80
CA ALA A 44 -1.42 15.34 1.93
C ALA A 44 -1.92 16.64 1.29
N THR A 45 -1.08 17.67 1.27
CA THR A 45 -1.32 18.89 0.50
C THR A 45 -0.82 18.74 -0.93
N THR A 46 0.28 18.01 -1.08
CA THR A 46 0.83 17.62 -2.38
C THR A 46 1.07 16.12 -2.45
N VAL A 47 1.03 15.56 -3.66
CA VAL A 47 1.24 14.13 -3.90
C VAL A 47 2.12 13.91 -5.13
N PRO A 48 2.88 12.80 -5.19
CA PRO A 48 3.75 12.55 -6.33
C PRO A 48 2.94 12.18 -7.57
N LYS A 49 3.16 12.90 -8.65
CA LYS A 49 2.67 12.58 -9.99
C LYS A 49 3.76 11.89 -10.80
N TRP A 50 3.43 10.75 -11.38
CA TRP A 50 4.34 9.97 -12.20
C TRP A 50 4.40 10.47 -13.64
N ASN A 51 5.65 10.56 -14.17
CA ASN A 51 5.91 10.86 -15.58
C ASN A 51 6.50 9.61 -16.28
N PRO A 52 5.74 8.96 -17.18
CA PRO A 52 6.20 7.75 -17.88
C PRO A 52 7.40 7.99 -18.79
N ALA A 53 7.57 9.19 -19.33
CA ALA A 53 8.62 9.48 -20.32
C ALA A 53 10.03 9.46 -19.72
N THR A 54 10.18 9.93 -18.48
CA THR A 54 11.47 10.04 -17.78
C THR A 54 11.72 8.91 -16.81
N CYS A 55 10.68 8.14 -16.44
CA CYS A 55 10.79 7.06 -15.46
C CYS A 55 11.67 5.90 -15.97
N VAL A 56 12.68 5.53 -15.18
CA VAL A 56 13.57 4.38 -15.44
C VAL A 56 13.05 3.06 -14.87
N GLN A 57 11.90 3.05 -14.22
CA GLN A 57 11.20 1.87 -13.69
C GLN A 57 12.04 1.05 -12.69
N CYS A 58 12.82 1.71 -11.85
CA CYS A 58 13.67 1.05 -10.84
C CYS A 58 12.93 0.66 -9.55
N ASN A 59 11.70 1.13 -9.34
CA ASN A 59 10.84 0.89 -8.17
C ASN A 59 11.38 1.41 -6.82
N ARG A 60 12.45 2.22 -6.80
CA ARG A 60 12.99 2.77 -5.54
C ARG A 60 11.98 3.63 -4.80
N CYS A 61 11.14 4.39 -5.51
CA CYS A 61 10.08 5.19 -4.92
C CYS A 61 9.02 4.33 -4.21
N ALA A 62 8.67 3.17 -4.76
CA ALA A 62 7.78 2.22 -4.12
C ALA A 62 8.44 1.58 -2.90
N MET A 63 9.72 1.18 -3.02
CA MET A 63 10.51 0.64 -1.91
C MET A 63 10.58 1.61 -0.73
N SER A 64 10.87 2.88 -0.99
CA SER A 64 11.04 3.90 0.04
C SER A 64 9.74 4.47 0.60
N CYS A 65 8.58 4.16 0.00
CA CYS A 65 7.31 4.65 0.52
C CYS A 65 6.94 3.93 1.83
N PRO A 66 6.84 4.66 2.98
CA PRO A 66 6.53 4.04 4.27
C PRO A 66 5.11 3.51 4.37
N HIS A 67 4.20 4.01 3.53
CA HIS A 67 2.77 3.72 3.63
C HIS A 67 2.23 2.83 2.51
N ALA A 68 3.10 2.31 1.62
CA ALA A 68 2.70 1.55 0.44
C ALA A 68 1.69 2.28 -0.47
N ALA A 69 1.72 3.62 -0.43
CA ALA A 69 0.83 4.49 -1.21
C ALA A 69 1.29 4.70 -2.66
N ILE A 70 2.48 4.25 -3.02
CA ILE A 70 3.00 4.26 -4.39
C ILE A 70 3.43 2.84 -4.76
N ARG A 71 2.90 2.32 -5.87
CA ARG A 71 3.06 0.92 -6.27
C ARG A 71 3.34 0.77 -7.76
N PRO A 72 4.33 -0.06 -8.17
CA PRO A 72 4.51 -0.42 -9.56
C PRO A 72 3.50 -1.48 -9.96
N MET A 73 2.93 -1.32 -11.14
CA MET A 73 2.01 -2.28 -11.75
C MET A 73 2.55 -2.77 -13.07
N LEU A 74 2.33 -4.04 -13.35
CA LEU A 74 2.61 -4.68 -14.64
C LEU A 74 1.32 -5.30 -15.16
N LEU A 75 0.95 -4.96 -16.37
CA LEU A 75 -0.28 -5.42 -17.01
C LEU A 75 0.05 -6.08 -18.34
N THR A 76 -0.57 -7.20 -18.64
CA THR A 76 -0.59 -7.74 -19.99
C THR A 76 -1.45 -6.89 -20.90
N GLU A 77 -1.44 -7.12 -22.21
CA GLU A 77 -2.32 -6.42 -23.15
C GLU A 77 -3.79 -6.68 -22.83
N GLU A 78 -4.14 -7.93 -22.49
CA GLU A 78 -5.50 -8.34 -22.13
C GLU A 78 -5.97 -7.68 -20.83
N GLU A 79 -5.09 -7.61 -19.82
CA GLU A 79 -5.39 -6.94 -18.55
C GLU A 79 -5.59 -5.44 -18.74
N LYS A 80 -4.73 -4.82 -19.56
CA LYS A 80 -4.85 -3.39 -19.88
C LYS A 80 -6.15 -3.05 -20.60
N ALA A 81 -6.64 -3.94 -21.45
CA ALA A 81 -7.92 -3.75 -22.14
C ALA A 81 -9.15 -3.78 -21.19
N GLN A 82 -8.99 -4.32 -19.97
CA GLN A 82 -10.07 -4.42 -18.97
C GLN A 82 -10.13 -3.25 -17.97
N ILE A 83 -9.16 -2.34 -18.03
CA ILE A 83 -9.07 -1.21 -17.09
C ILE A 83 -9.34 0.11 -17.80
N PRO A 84 -9.73 1.17 -17.05
CA PRO A 84 -10.03 2.47 -17.65
C PRO A 84 -8.88 3.03 -18.49
N ALA A 85 -9.19 3.70 -19.59
CA ALA A 85 -8.20 4.28 -20.51
C ALA A 85 -7.33 5.37 -19.83
N GLU A 86 -7.87 6.02 -18.80
CA GLU A 86 -7.19 7.02 -17.97
C GLU A 86 -6.01 6.43 -17.18
N PHE A 87 -5.96 5.09 -17.05
CA PHE A 87 -4.83 4.39 -16.44
C PHE A 87 -3.65 4.34 -17.42
N ILE A 88 -2.96 5.47 -17.56
CA ILE A 88 -1.84 5.65 -18.48
C ILE A 88 -0.69 4.70 -18.11
N THR A 89 -0.15 4.01 -19.10
CA THR A 89 0.95 3.06 -18.94
C THR A 89 2.09 3.38 -19.91
N ALA A 90 3.27 2.81 -19.66
CA ALA A 90 4.41 2.81 -20.56
C ALA A 90 4.86 1.36 -20.80
N PRO A 91 5.61 1.07 -21.90
CA PRO A 91 6.22 -0.23 -22.06
C PRO A 91 7.12 -0.58 -20.87
N ALA A 92 7.01 -1.80 -20.35
CA ALA A 92 7.84 -2.26 -19.23
C ALA A 92 9.30 -2.43 -19.68
N LYS A 93 10.25 -2.13 -18.77
CA LYS A 93 11.69 -2.19 -19.02
C LYS A 93 12.39 -3.07 -17.99
N GLY A 94 13.42 -3.82 -18.41
CA GLY A 94 14.32 -4.55 -17.50
C GLY A 94 13.63 -5.64 -16.68
N LEU A 95 12.78 -6.44 -17.31
CA LEU A 95 12.12 -7.60 -16.71
C LEU A 95 12.84 -8.93 -17.01
N GLY A 96 13.86 -8.93 -17.84
CA GLY A 96 14.54 -10.12 -18.33
C GLY A 96 14.29 -10.32 -19.83
N LYS A 97 15.11 -11.18 -20.46
CA LYS A 97 15.05 -11.40 -21.92
C LYS A 97 13.82 -12.22 -22.33
N ASP A 98 13.37 -13.11 -21.45
CA ASP A 98 12.27 -14.05 -21.70
C ASP A 98 10.93 -13.58 -21.10
N ALA A 99 10.91 -12.37 -20.51
CA ALA A 99 9.67 -11.82 -19.98
C ALA A 99 8.73 -11.43 -21.12
N PRO A 100 7.42 -11.74 -21.01
CA PRO A 100 6.45 -11.27 -21.97
C PRO A 100 6.37 -9.74 -21.98
N ALA A 101 5.80 -9.18 -23.04
CA ALA A 101 5.56 -7.74 -23.13
C ALA A 101 4.54 -7.32 -22.05
N TYR A 102 4.96 -6.41 -21.18
CA TYR A 102 4.11 -5.82 -20.17
C TYR A 102 4.00 -4.32 -20.33
N HIS A 103 2.90 -3.78 -19.86
CA HIS A 103 2.68 -2.36 -19.64
C HIS A 103 2.98 -2.02 -18.19
N PHE A 104 3.82 -1.02 -17.97
CA PHE A 104 4.22 -0.55 -16.65
C PHE A 104 3.49 0.73 -16.26
N ARG A 105 3.10 0.84 -15.00
CA ARG A 105 2.67 2.08 -14.36
C ARG A 105 3.21 2.16 -12.94
N MET A 106 3.56 3.37 -12.51
CA MET A 106 3.74 3.70 -11.11
C MET A 106 2.45 4.37 -10.62
N GLN A 107 1.62 3.63 -9.89
CA GLN A 107 0.34 4.10 -9.40
C GLN A 107 0.47 4.69 -7.99
N VAL A 108 -0.21 5.79 -7.75
CA VAL A 108 -0.22 6.51 -6.47
C VAL A 108 -1.62 6.50 -5.88
N SER A 109 -1.71 6.29 -4.56
CA SER A 109 -2.92 6.54 -3.77
C SER A 109 -2.82 7.92 -3.13
N PRO A 110 -3.55 8.93 -3.62
CA PRO A 110 -3.50 10.28 -3.06
C PRO A 110 -3.99 10.34 -1.62
N TYR A 111 -5.05 9.62 -1.29
CA TYR A 111 -5.66 9.63 0.04
C TYR A 111 -4.84 8.90 1.12
N ASP A 112 -3.92 8.02 0.72
CA ASP A 112 -3.03 7.29 1.63
C ASP A 112 -1.61 7.88 1.64
N CYS A 113 -1.32 8.87 0.80
CA CYS A 113 -0.07 9.62 0.79
C CYS A 113 -0.01 10.58 1.99
N LEU A 114 1.16 10.72 2.63
CA LEU A 114 1.39 11.63 3.75
C LEU A 114 2.33 12.80 3.41
N ASP A 115 2.51 13.12 2.13
CA ASP A 115 3.28 14.29 1.66
C ASP A 115 4.74 14.36 2.19
N CYS A 116 5.37 13.20 2.41
CA CYS A 116 6.70 13.15 3.02
C CYS A 116 7.88 13.38 2.05
N GLY A 117 7.66 13.37 0.74
CA GLY A 117 8.68 13.59 -0.28
C GLY A 117 9.75 12.51 -0.45
N VAL A 118 9.78 11.45 0.41
CA VAL A 118 10.83 10.41 0.39
C VAL A 118 10.95 9.71 -0.97
N CYS A 119 9.84 9.51 -1.67
CA CYS A 119 9.83 8.90 -3.01
C CYS A 119 10.56 9.75 -4.06
N LEU A 120 10.53 11.08 -3.93
CA LEU A 120 11.27 11.99 -4.81
C LEU A 120 12.77 11.92 -4.51
N THR A 121 13.14 11.96 -3.23
CA THR A 121 14.55 11.85 -2.80
C THR A 121 15.16 10.51 -3.23
N ALA A 122 14.39 9.42 -3.20
CA ALA A 122 14.83 8.09 -3.63
C ALA A 122 14.88 7.91 -5.16
N CYS A 123 14.26 8.81 -5.92
CA CYS A 123 14.17 8.70 -7.37
C CYS A 123 15.50 9.13 -8.04
N PRO A 124 16.17 8.26 -8.81
CA PRO A 124 17.41 8.61 -9.48
C PRO A 124 17.21 9.35 -10.81
N ALA A 125 15.96 9.51 -11.27
CA ALA A 125 15.63 10.09 -12.57
C ALA A 125 14.90 11.42 -12.39
N ASP A 126 15.52 12.49 -12.87
CA ASP A 126 14.95 13.84 -12.79
C ASP A 126 13.61 13.91 -13.54
N GLY A 127 12.62 14.53 -12.90
CA GLY A 127 11.29 14.73 -13.46
C GLY A 127 10.46 13.45 -13.65
N ALA A 128 10.90 12.29 -13.13
CA ALA A 128 10.11 11.06 -13.16
C ALA A 128 8.97 11.07 -12.12
N LEU A 129 9.16 11.81 -11.04
CA LEU A 129 8.15 12.15 -10.06
C LEU A 129 8.21 13.65 -9.76
N THR A 130 7.07 14.29 -9.68
CA THR A 130 6.93 15.69 -9.26
C THR A 130 5.80 15.81 -8.27
N MET A 131 5.99 16.61 -7.20
CA MET A 131 4.88 16.91 -6.29
C MET A 131 3.93 17.89 -6.96
N VAL A 132 2.65 17.55 -6.95
CA VAL A 132 1.56 18.38 -7.47
C VAL A 132 0.48 18.54 -6.41
N PRO A 133 -0.39 19.56 -6.49
CA PRO A 133 -1.50 19.70 -5.56
C PRO A 133 -2.34 18.44 -5.46
N PHE A 134 -2.78 18.09 -4.25
CA PHE A 134 -3.62 16.91 -4.00
C PHE A 134 -4.88 16.89 -4.89
N GLU A 135 -5.49 18.07 -5.10
CA GLU A 135 -6.70 18.22 -5.93
C GLU A 135 -6.51 17.70 -7.36
N ASP A 136 -5.32 17.89 -7.93
CA ASP A 136 -5.00 17.47 -9.31
C ASP A 136 -4.88 15.94 -9.45
N MET A 137 -4.78 15.23 -8.32
CA MET A 137 -4.56 13.78 -8.28
C MET A 137 -5.72 13.00 -7.67
N LYS A 138 -6.78 13.64 -7.23
CA LYS A 138 -7.95 12.96 -6.62
C LYS A 138 -8.54 11.87 -7.52
N ALA A 139 -8.56 12.09 -8.83
CA ALA A 139 -9.07 11.14 -9.81
C ALA A 139 -8.25 9.85 -9.90
N GLU A 140 -7.01 9.84 -9.37
CA GLU A 140 -6.17 8.64 -9.33
C GLU A 140 -6.60 7.64 -8.25
N GLN A 141 -7.35 8.07 -7.22
CA GLN A 141 -7.74 7.16 -6.14
C GLN A 141 -8.63 6.00 -6.60
N PRO A 142 -9.71 6.23 -7.36
CA PRO A 142 -10.50 5.11 -7.90
C PRO A 142 -9.68 4.15 -8.75
N LEU A 143 -8.72 4.65 -9.53
CA LEU A 143 -7.82 3.82 -10.34
C LEU A 143 -6.88 3.00 -9.46
N PHE A 144 -6.36 3.59 -8.38
CA PHE A 144 -5.55 2.86 -7.40
C PHE A 144 -6.37 1.75 -6.73
N ASP A 145 -7.57 2.05 -6.26
CA ASP A 145 -8.42 1.09 -5.56
C ASP A 145 -8.86 -0.05 -6.49
N GLN A 146 -9.12 0.23 -7.76
CA GLN A 146 -9.55 -0.77 -8.73
C GLN A 146 -8.40 -1.67 -9.21
N VAL A 147 -7.19 -1.12 -9.40
CA VAL A 147 -6.09 -1.84 -10.06
C VAL A 147 -4.99 -2.21 -9.06
N ALA A 148 -4.47 -1.26 -8.29
CA ALA A 148 -3.33 -1.52 -7.40
C ALA A 148 -3.70 -2.30 -6.13
N MET A 149 -4.99 -2.38 -5.79
CA MET A 149 -5.49 -3.18 -4.68
C MET A 149 -5.99 -4.56 -5.10
N ASP A 150 -6.17 -4.82 -6.40
CA ASP A 150 -6.60 -6.12 -6.92
C ASP A 150 -5.39 -7.04 -7.16
N GLU A 151 -5.34 -8.16 -6.46
CA GLU A 151 -4.21 -9.10 -6.50
C GLU A 151 -4.01 -9.79 -7.85
N LYS A 152 -5.02 -9.82 -8.70
CA LYS A 152 -4.89 -10.40 -10.05
C LYS A 152 -3.85 -9.67 -10.91
N TYR A 153 -3.59 -8.38 -10.61
CA TYR A 153 -2.61 -7.58 -11.32
C TYR A 153 -1.20 -7.62 -10.71
N LEU A 154 -1.02 -8.31 -9.56
CA LEU A 154 0.30 -8.50 -8.98
C LEU A 154 1.13 -9.51 -9.78
N LYS A 155 2.42 -9.26 -9.89
CA LYS A 155 3.36 -10.10 -10.66
C LYS A 155 4.63 -10.37 -9.83
N PRO A 156 4.52 -11.06 -8.66
CA PRO A 156 5.64 -11.23 -7.73
C PRO A 156 6.84 -11.99 -8.31
N ASP A 157 6.59 -12.85 -9.31
CA ASP A 157 7.59 -13.75 -9.89
C ASP A 157 8.03 -13.34 -11.30
N VAL A 158 7.65 -12.14 -11.76
CA VAL A 158 7.99 -11.64 -13.10
C VAL A 158 9.51 -11.49 -13.30
N ILE A 159 10.26 -11.31 -12.24
CA ILE A 159 11.72 -11.29 -12.22
C ILE A 159 12.17 -12.33 -11.20
N SER A 160 12.94 -13.33 -11.64
CA SER A 160 13.39 -14.45 -10.79
C SER A 160 14.29 -14.00 -9.64
N ASP A 161 15.16 -13.01 -9.90
CA ASP A 161 16.10 -12.53 -8.89
C ASP A 161 15.42 -11.57 -7.91
N LYS A 162 15.55 -11.84 -6.62
CA LYS A 162 15.05 -10.94 -5.59
C LYS A 162 15.94 -9.69 -5.50
N SER A 163 15.38 -8.58 -5.89
CA SER A 163 16.03 -7.26 -5.95
C SER A 163 15.06 -6.19 -5.47
N VAL A 164 15.55 -4.97 -5.25
CA VAL A 164 14.69 -3.82 -4.93
C VAL A 164 13.54 -3.69 -5.93
N LYS A 165 13.84 -3.88 -7.22
CA LYS A 165 12.84 -3.76 -8.27
C LYS A 165 11.80 -4.89 -8.23
N SER A 166 12.24 -6.14 -8.15
CA SER A 166 11.36 -7.30 -8.27
C SER A 166 10.42 -7.44 -7.08
N VAL A 167 10.91 -7.24 -5.86
CA VAL A 167 10.12 -7.36 -4.63
C VAL A 167 8.94 -6.39 -4.59
N GLN A 168 9.06 -5.22 -5.24
CA GLN A 168 7.97 -4.25 -5.23
C GLN A 168 6.75 -4.64 -6.08
N PHE A 169 6.84 -5.66 -6.92
CA PHE A 169 5.69 -6.23 -7.63
C PHE A 169 4.90 -7.24 -6.78
N ALA A 170 5.40 -7.58 -5.59
CA ALA A 170 4.68 -8.40 -4.62
C ALA A 170 3.72 -7.55 -3.78
N LYS A 171 2.69 -8.21 -3.24
CA LYS A 171 1.75 -7.58 -2.31
C LYS A 171 2.48 -7.05 -1.07
N PRO A 172 2.29 -5.78 -0.70
CA PRO A 172 2.66 -5.32 0.63
C PRO A 172 1.60 -5.77 1.63
N TYR A 173 1.96 -6.68 2.55
CA TYR A 173 1.05 -7.11 3.61
C TYR A 173 1.05 -6.16 4.81
N PHE A 174 1.81 -5.07 4.75
CA PHE A 174 1.79 -3.95 5.67
C PHE A 174 1.59 -2.66 4.87
N GLN A 175 0.46 -1.96 5.08
CA GLN A 175 0.07 -0.83 4.25
C GLN A 175 -0.77 0.20 5.00
N PHE A 176 -0.66 1.45 4.61
CA PHE A 176 -1.49 2.57 5.08
C PHE A 176 -1.54 2.71 6.60
N SER A 177 -0.41 2.43 7.26
CA SER A 177 -0.28 2.51 8.72
C SER A 177 -0.48 3.94 9.25
N ALA A 178 -0.74 4.06 10.56
CA ALA A 178 -0.81 5.34 11.25
C ALA A 178 0.57 5.95 11.57
N ALA A 179 1.65 5.44 10.98
CA ALA A 179 3.00 5.94 11.18
C ALA A 179 3.19 7.38 10.67
N CYS A 180 4.23 8.03 11.18
CA CYS A 180 4.62 9.39 10.77
C CYS A 180 4.92 9.47 9.27
N ALA A 181 4.76 10.66 8.70
CA ALA A 181 5.23 10.98 7.36
C ALA A 181 6.75 10.72 7.27
N GLY A 182 7.18 9.92 6.28
CA GLY A 182 8.59 9.56 6.12
C GLY A 182 9.15 8.53 7.12
N CYS A 183 8.30 7.80 7.83
CA CYS A 183 8.74 6.80 8.82
C CYS A 183 9.67 5.77 8.19
N ALA A 184 10.90 5.68 8.68
CA ALA A 184 11.89 4.72 8.18
C ALA A 184 11.59 3.28 8.62
N GLU A 185 11.01 3.09 9.80
CA GLU A 185 10.68 1.76 10.33
C GLU A 185 9.68 1.02 9.45
N THR A 186 8.60 1.68 9.04
CA THR A 186 7.55 1.07 8.24
C THR A 186 8.00 0.66 6.83
N MET A 187 9.03 1.28 6.27
CA MET A 187 9.65 0.82 5.02
C MET A 187 10.23 -0.59 5.16
N TYR A 188 10.91 -0.89 6.26
CA TYR A 188 11.48 -2.22 6.54
C TYR A 188 10.38 -3.24 6.84
N ILE A 189 9.38 -2.88 7.65
CA ILE A 189 8.24 -3.77 7.93
C ILE A 189 7.51 -4.11 6.62
N LYS A 190 7.27 -3.13 5.76
CA LYS A 190 6.68 -3.35 4.44
C LYS A 190 7.52 -4.31 3.60
N LEU A 191 8.83 -4.10 3.52
CA LEU A 191 9.73 -4.97 2.76
C LEU A 191 9.70 -6.40 3.28
N LEU A 192 9.79 -6.60 4.60
CA LEU A 192 9.67 -7.93 5.22
C LEU A 192 8.33 -8.56 4.90
N SER A 193 7.25 -7.78 4.95
CA SER A 193 5.92 -8.26 4.62
C SER A 193 5.77 -8.65 3.13
N GLN A 194 6.47 -7.98 2.22
CA GLN A 194 6.48 -8.35 0.79
C GLN A 194 7.28 -9.64 0.53
N LEU A 195 8.28 -9.93 1.36
CA LEU A 195 9.12 -11.13 1.22
C LEU A 195 8.52 -12.36 1.91
N PHE A 196 7.88 -12.18 3.07
CA PHE A 196 7.50 -13.27 3.98
C PHE A 196 6.08 -13.17 4.51
N GLY A 197 5.29 -12.16 4.09
CA GLY A 197 4.05 -11.77 4.74
C GLY A 197 2.97 -12.85 4.77
N ASP A 198 2.94 -13.75 3.79
CA ASP A 198 1.98 -14.86 3.72
C ASP A 198 2.17 -15.92 4.84
N HIS A 199 3.33 -15.93 5.50
CA HIS A 199 3.66 -16.86 6.59
C HIS A 199 4.47 -16.21 7.73
N MET A 200 4.41 -14.88 7.87
CA MET A 200 5.16 -14.11 8.87
C MET A 200 4.41 -14.06 10.21
N TYR A 201 5.16 -14.16 11.29
CA TYR A 201 4.71 -13.84 12.64
C TYR A 201 5.42 -12.57 13.12
N ALA A 202 4.68 -11.65 13.73
CA ALA A 202 5.21 -10.39 14.23
C ALA A 202 4.80 -10.16 15.69
N GLY A 203 5.76 -10.18 16.60
CA GLY A 203 5.58 -9.75 17.97
C GLY A 203 5.98 -8.28 18.11
N ASN A 204 5.06 -7.42 18.51
CA ASN A 204 5.31 -6.00 18.69
C ASN A 204 5.49 -5.67 20.16
N SER A 205 6.55 -4.94 20.47
CA SER A 205 6.81 -4.39 21.79
C SER A 205 6.20 -2.99 21.93
N ALA A 206 6.09 -2.51 23.16
CA ALA A 206 5.64 -1.14 23.43
C ALA A 206 6.52 -0.11 22.68
N GLY A 207 5.89 0.90 22.11
CA GLY A 207 6.53 1.95 21.33
C GLY A 207 5.94 2.08 19.93
N CYS A 208 6.77 2.52 18.95
CA CYS A 208 6.28 2.79 17.59
C CYS A 208 5.72 1.54 16.92
N SER A 209 6.39 0.39 17.00
CA SER A 209 5.93 -0.81 16.29
C SER A 209 4.53 -1.26 16.73
N SER A 210 4.20 -1.17 18.00
CA SER A 210 2.86 -1.47 18.50
C SER A 210 1.85 -0.38 18.16
N ALA A 211 2.22 0.90 18.28
CA ALA A 211 1.33 2.01 17.98
C ALA A 211 0.90 2.06 16.51
N ILE A 212 1.81 1.76 15.58
CA ILE A 212 1.53 1.77 14.14
C ILE A 212 0.91 0.47 13.62
N SER A 213 1.01 -0.63 14.37
CA SER A 213 0.49 -1.94 13.97
C SER A 213 -0.80 -2.32 14.68
N GLY A 214 -0.98 -1.89 15.94
CA GLY A 214 -2.08 -2.28 16.82
C GLY A 214 -3.06 -1.15 17.16
N GLY A 215 -2.98 -0.01 16.52
CA GLY A 215 -3.89 1.12 16.73
C GLY A 215 -5.26 0.86 16.12
N ALA A 216 -6.10 0.01 16.77
CA ALA A 216 -7.47 -0.18 16.33
C ALA A 216 -8.21 1.18 16.27
N PRO A 217 -9.00 1.43 15.23
CA PRO A 217 -9.45 0.50 14.19
C PRO A 217 -8.56 0.40 12.95
N ILE A 218 -7.38 1.01 12.94
CA ILE A 218 -6.51 1.12 11.77
C ILE A 218 -5.42 0.05 11.86
N LEU A 219 -5.70 -1.14 11.32
CA LEU A 219 -4.76 -2.25 11.29
C LEU A 219 -4.09 -2.36 9.93
N PRO A 220 -2.76 -2.14 9.84
CA PRO A 220 -2.03 -2.09 8.57
C PRO A 220 -1.65 -3.46 8.01
N TYR A 221 -1.51 -4.50 8.85
CA TYR A 221 -1.31 -5.86 8.36
C TYR A 221 -2.56 -6.35 7.64
N CYS A 222 -2.40 -6.97 6.47
CA CYS A 222 -3.52 -7.46 5.67
C CYS A 222 -3.30 -8.89 5.19
N LYS A 223 -4.35 -9.48 4.62
CA LYS A 223 -4.35 -10.85 4.06
C LYS A 223 -4.40 -10.81 2.55
N ASP A 224 -3.96 -11.88 1.90
CA ASP A 224 -4.16 -12.11 0.47
C ASP A 224 -5.56 -12.72 0.20
N CYS A 225 -5.88 -12.92 -1.08
CA CYS A 225 -7.14 -13.50 -1.52
C CYS A 225 -7.37 -14.96 -1.03
N ARG A 226 -6.30 -15.64 -0.58
CA ARG A 226 -6.36 -16.98 0.02
C ARG A 226 -6.58 -16.94 1.54
N GLY A 227 -6.57 -15.75 2.15
CA GLY A 227 -6.67 -15.55 3.58
C GLY A 227 -5.33 -15.64 4.33
N HIS A 228 -4.19 -15.73 3.62
CA HIS A 228 -2.87 -15.75 4.22
C HIS A 228 -2.36 -14.33 4.44
N GLY A 229 -1.66 -14.12 5.53
CA GLY A 229 -1.07 -12.83 5.90
C GLY A 229 -0.37 -12.91 7.25
N PRO A 230 0.32 -11.85 7.69
CA PRO A 230 1.01 -11.85 8.96
C PRO A 230 0.07 -12.11 10.11
N ALA A 231 0.44 -13.06 10.99
CA ALA A 231 -0.10 -13.15 12.33
C ALA A 231 0.71 -12.19 13.21
N TRP A 232 0.03 -11.28 13.88
CA TRP A 232 0.69 -10.29 14.71
C TRP A 232 0.05 -10.21 16.08
N GLU A 233 0.84 -9.88 17.07
CA GLU A 233 0.41 -9.69 18.44
C GLU A 233 1.00 -8.42 19.04
N HIS A 234 0.35 -7.96 20.09
CA HIS A 234 0.82 -6.89 20.94
C HIS A 234 1.33 -7.51 22.24
N SER A 235 2.56 -7.24 22.62
CA SER A 235 3.20 -7.88 23.78
C SER A 235 2.85 -7.24 25.12
N LEU A 236 1.83 -6.39 25.19
CA LEU A 236 1.37 -5.72 26.41
C LEU A 236 -0.08 -6.06 26.68
#